data_33c1240019ee840184b608b6a9454f4b
#
_entry.id   33c1240019ee840184b608b6a9454f4b
#
_cell.length_a   1.000
_cell.length_b   1.000
_cell.length_c   1.000
_cell.angle_alpha   90.00
_cell.angle_beta   90.00
_cell.angle_gamma   90.00
#
_symmetry.space_group_name_H-M   'P 1'
#
loop_
_entity.id
_entity.type
_entity.pdbx_description
1 polymer ?
#
loop_
_entity_poly.entity_id
_entity_poly.type
_entity_poly.pdbx_seq_one_letter_code
_entity_poly.pdbx_strand_id
1 'polypeptide(L)' 'MIYTEGGKIISKKIHACGGNEWLVQRTGADIKIKCLKCGRAIFVSVDQADKMTKKYIACEGQKV' A
#
# COMPACT_ATOMS: atom_id res chain seq x y z
N MET A 1 5.85 -7.72 8.94
CA MET A 1 5.28 -6.37 8.98
C MET A 1 3.77 -6.43 8.84
N ILE A 2 3.06 -5.61 9.58
CA ILE A 2 1.61 -5.61 9.59
C ILE A 2 1.09 -4.38 8.87
N TYR A 3 0.21 -4.61 7.90
CA TYR A 3 -0.42 -3.53 7.16
C TYR A 3 -1.82 -3.32 7.66
N THR A 4 -2.24 -2.06 7.77
CA THR A 4 -3.58 -1.72 8.24
C THR A 4 -4.33 -0.98 7.14
N GLU A 5 -5.64 -1.13 7.16
CA GLU A 5 -6.49 -0.39 6.22
C GLU A 5 -6.31 1.11 6.45
N GLY A 6 -6.20 1.83 5.37
CA GLY A 6 -5.94 3.27 5.44
C GLY A 6 -4.48 3.63 5.49
N GLY A 7 -3.59 2.65 5.64
CA GLY A 7 -2.16 2.90 5.64
C GLY A 7 -1.67 3.24 4.24
N LYS A 8 -0.44 3.72 4.16
CA LYS A 8 0.16 4.16 2.90
C LYS A 8 1.48 3.45 2.69
N ILE A 9 1.67 2.94 1.49
CA ILE A 9 2.90 2.25 1.11
C ILE A 9 3.64 3.11 0.09
N ILE A 10 4.92 3.31 0.33
CA ILE A 10 5.81 3.93 -0.65
C ILE A 10 6.62 2.80 -1.25
N SER A 11 6.42 2.53 -2.53
CA SER A 11 7.12 1.41 -3.16
C SER A 11 8.53 1.81 -3.58
N LYS A 12 9.38 0.81 -3.71
CA LYS A 12 10.76 1.03 -4.13
C LYS A 12 10.84 1.42 -5.59
N LYS A 13 9.91 0.92 -6.39
CA LYS A 13 9.87 1.19 -7.82
C LYS A 13 8.68 2.06 -8.14
N ILE A 14 8.85 2.87 -9.16
CA ILE A 14 7.78 3.73 -9.62
C ILE A 14 6.86 2.89 -10.51
N HIS A 15 5.57 2.97 -10.22
CA HIS A 15 4.53 2.34 -11.01
C HIS A 15 4.53 2.93 -12.43
N ALA A 16 3.99 2.18 -13.38
CA ALA A 16 3.96 2.63 -14.78
C ALA A 16 3.32 3.99 -14.98
N CYS A 17 2.41 4.39 -14.11
CA CYS A 17 1.78 5.71 -14.20
C CYS A 17 2.66 6.81 -13.63
N GLY A 18 3.83 6.49 -13.12
CA GLY A 18 4.74 7.47 -12.55
C GLY A 18 4.61 7.67 -11.07
N GLY A 19 3.67 6.98 -10.41
CA GLY A 19 3.48 7.10 -8.97
C GLY A 19 4.07 5.92 -8.23
N ASN A 20 4.44 6.15 -6.97
CA ASN A 20 4.95 5.07 -6.14
C ASN A 20 4.26 5.01 -4.78
N GLU A 21 3.18 5.74 -4.62
CA GLU A 21 2.41 5.76 -3.37
C GLU A 21 1.14 4.94 -3.54
N TRP A 22 0.87 4.10 -2.56
CA TRP A 22 -0.26 3.20 -2.58
C TRP A 22 -1.03 3.31 -1.28
N LEU A 23 -2.34 3.30 -1.37
CA LEU A 23 -3.21 3.31 -0.20
C LEU A 23 -3.66 1.87 0.07
N VAL A 24 -3.50 1.42 1.31
CA VAL A 24 -3.96 0.10 1.71
C VAL A 24 -5.47 0.17 1.90
N GLN A 25 -6.20 -0.53 1.05
CA GLN A 25 -7.66 -0.52 1.11
C GLN A 25 -8.21 -1.68 1.90
N ARG A 26 -7.57 -2.84 1.82
CA ARG A 26 -8.00 -4.02 2.56
C ARG A 26 -6.81 -4.84 2.97
N THR A 27 -6.98 -5.56 4.06
CA THR A 27 -5.97 -6.49 4.54
C THR A 27 -6.63 -7.83 4.76
N GLY A 28 -5.82 -8.87 4.88
CA GLY A 28 -6.30 -10.22 5.04
C GLY A 28 -5.27 -11.17 4.48
N ALA A 29 -5.73 -12.23 3.82
CA ALA A 29 -4.81 -13.15 3.14
C ALA A 29 -4.03 -12.41 2.07
N ASP A 30 -4.72 -11.54 1.34
CA ASP A 30 -4.09 -10.66 0.37
C ASP A 30 -4.37 -9.22 0.76
N ILE A 31 -3.48 -8.33 0.34
CA ILE A 31 -3.61 -6.91 0.61
C ILE A 31 -4.05 -6.23 -0.67
N LYS A 32 -5.15 -5.48 -0.58
CA LYS A 32 -5.60 -4.67 -1.70
C LYS A 32 -5.05 -3.27 -1.55
N ILE A 33 -4.28 -2.82 -2.53
CA ILE A 33 -3.69 -1.49 -2.51
C ILE A 33 -4.13 -0.73 -3.76
N LYS A 34 -4.24 0.57 -3.61
CA LYS A 34 -4.67 1.44 -4.70
C LYS A 34 -3.62 2.50 -4.93
N CYS A 35 -3.21 2.65 -6.18
CA CYS A 35 -2.26 3.69 -6.55
C CYS A 35 -2.91 5.06 -6.35
N LEU A 36 -2.25 5.92 -5.60
CA LEU A 36 -2.81 7.24 -5.29
C LEU A 36 -2.70 8.20 -6.46
N LYS A 37 -1.92 7.85 -7.47
CA LYS A 37 -1.76 8.72 -8.62
C LYS A 37 -2.76 8.40 -9.72
N CYS A 38 -2.87 7.14 -10.11
CA CYS A 38 -3.75 6.76 -11.22
C CYS A 38 -5.04 6.09 -10.76
N GLY A 39 -5.15 5.72 -9.49
CA GLY A 39 -6.35 5.10 -8.97
C GLY A 39 -6.45 3.61 -9.22
N ARG A 40 -5.43 3.00 -9.79
CA ARG A 40 -5.46 1.57 -10.07
C ARG A 40 -5.30 0.76 -8.80
N ALA A 41 -6.14 -0.26 -8.64
CA ALA A 41 -6.07 -1.14 -7.48
C ALA A 41 -5.52 -2.50 -7.90
N ILE A 42 -4.66 -3.06 -7.05
CA ILE A 42 -4.12 -4.40 -7.27
C ILE A 42 -4.12 -5.16 -5.95
N PHE A 43 -4.01 -6.49 -6.07
CA PHE A 43 -3.87 -7.35 -4.89
C PHE A 43 -2.45 -7.88 -4.83
N VAL A 44 -1.85 -7.84 -3.65
CA VAL A 44 -0.51 -8.38 -3.44
C VAL A 44 -0.53 -9.18 -2.14
N SER A 45 0.33 -10.19 -2.07
CA SER A 45 0.50 -10.92 -0.82
C SER A 45 1.32 -10.08 0.15
N VAL A 46 1.28 -10.45 1.43
CA VAL A 46 2.06 -9.75 2.44
C VAL A 46 3.55 -9.80 2.08
N ASP A 47 4.01 -10.96 1.63
CA ASP A 47 5.42 -11.10 1.25
C ASP A 47 5.77 -10.18 0.09
N GLN A 48 4.91 -10.10 -0.90
CA GLN A 48 5.13 -9.20 -2.04
C GLN A 48 5.12 -7.76 -1.60
N ALA A 49 4.19 -7.40 -0.74
CA ALA A 49 4.12 -6.03 -0.24
C ALA A 49 5.41 -5.67 0.50
N ASP A 50 5.91 -6.59 1.34
CA ASP A 50 7.16 -6.34 2.06
C ASP A 50 8.33 -6.11 1.11
N LYS A 51 8.38 -6.89 0.04
CA LYS A 51 9.48 -6.76 -0.92
C LYS A 51 9.43 -5.47 -1.69
N MET A 52 8.24 -4.98 -2.00
CA MET A 52 8.10 -3.78 -2.81
C MET A 52 8.06 -2.50 -1.97
N THR A 53 7.84 -2.60 -0.67
CA THR A 53 7.68 -1.43 0.18
C THR A 53 9.03 -0.86 0.58
N LYS A 54 9.24 0.41 0.23
CA LYS A 54 10.39 1.15 0.72
C LYS A 54 10.10 1.75 2.08
N LYS A 55 8.88 2.25 2.25
CA LYS A 55 8.46 2.85 3.50
C LYS A 55 6.97 2.62 3.68
N TYR A 56 6.57 2.32 4.90
CA TYR A 56 5.16 2.15 5.22
C TYR A 56 4.74 3.17 6.27
N ILE A 57 3.64 3.84 6.02
CA ILE A 57 3.08 4.81 6.95
C ILE A 57 1.74 4.26 7.40
N ALA A 58 1.68 3.87 8.66
CA ALA A 58 0.44 3.32 9.20
C ALA A 58 -0.60 4.42 9.32
N CYS A 59 -1.85 4.02 9.15
CA CYS A 59 -2.96 4.93 9.37
C CYS A 59 -3.12 5.10 10.88
N GLU A 60 -2.81 6.24 11.39
CA GLU A 60 -2.90 6.51 12.81
C GLU A 60 -3.42 7.91 13.03
N GLY A 61 -3.87 8.16 14.24
CA GLY A 61 -4.40 9.47 14.57
C GLY A 61 -5.84 9.64 14.16
N GLN A 62 -6.40 8.63 13.73
CA GLN A 62 -7.80 8.70 13.48
C GLN A 62 -8.52 8.74 14.78
N LYS A 63 -8.32 8.48 14.85
CA LYS A 63 -8.92 8.31 15.76
C LYS A 63 -9.36 8.74 16.23
N VAL A 64 -9.64 8.78 16.30
CA VAL A 64 -9.91 9.06 16.86
C VAL A 64 -10.44 9.09 17.19
#